data_d91c86b3b60acda4d217e52fe6b4089b
#
_entry.id   d91c86b3b60acda4d217e52fe6b4089b
#
_cell.length_a   1.000
_cell.length_b   1.000
_cell.length_c   1.000
_cell.angle_alpha   90.00
_cell.angle_beta   90.00
_cell.angle_gamma   90.00
#
_symmetry.space_group_name_H-M   'P 1'
#
loop_
_entity.id
_entity.type
_entity.pdbx_description
1 polymer ?
#
loop_
_entity_poly.entity_id
_entity_poly.type
_entity_poly.pdbx_seq_one_letter_code
_entity_poly.pdbx_strand_id
1 'polypeptide(L)'
;MTEPPVSRRDELLVLAATMFAERGLRATTVRDIADSAGILSGSLYHHFKSKEQMVEEVLRDFLDWLFERYQQVIATEPNPLERLKGLFMASFEAIEDRHAQVVIYQDEAKRLTALPQFDFVETRNKEQRKMWLDLLHEGVEQGYFRPDIDVDVVYRFIRDTTWVSVRWYQTGGPLTAEEVGRQYLAIVLGGIAAPNN
;
A
#
# COMPACT_ATOMS: atom_id res chain seq x y z
N MET A 1 7.74 26.54 4.32
CA MET A 1 8.10 26.21 2.93
C MET A 1 6.80 25.89 2.24
N THR A 2 6.38 26.68 1.27
CA THR A 2 5.18 26.39 0.46
C THR A 2 5.50 25.19 -0.44
N GLU A 3 4.70 24.13 -0.35
CA GLU A 3 4.77 23.02 -1.31
C GLU A 3 4.65 23.57 -2.74
N PRO A 4 5.43 23.03 -3.69
CA PRO A 4 5.28 23.43 -5.08
C PRO A 4 3.84 23.15 -5.55
N PRO A 5 3.28 24.00 -6.43
CA PRO A 5 1.91 23.79 -6.92
C PRO A 5 1.83 22.43 -7.62
N VAL A 6 0.80 21.66 -7.27
CA VAL A 6 0.50 20.37 -7.90
C VAL A 6 0.39 20.56 -9.41
N SER A 7 1.14 19.79 -10.19
CA SER A 7 1.10 19.95 -11.64
C SER A 7 -0.22 19.45 -12.21
N ARG A 8 -0.65 20.01 -13.36
CA ARG A 8 -1.87 19.53 -14.06
C ARG A 8 -1.80 18.04 -14.39
N ARG A 9 -0.60 17.54 -14.64
CA ARG A 9 -0.35 16.14 -14.88
C ARG A 9 -0.64 15.27 -13.64
N ASP A 10 -0.24 15.73 -12.46
CA ASP A 10 -0.47 15.03 -11.20
C ASP A 10 -1.96 15.03 -10.83
N GLU A 11 -2.67 16.15 -11.06
CA GLU A 11 -4.13 16.20 -10.89
C GLU A 11 -4.84 15.16 -11.75
N LEU A 12 -4.43 15.02 -13.03
CA LEU A 12 -4.97 14.01 -13.94
C LEU A 12 -4.68 12.59 -13.48
N LEU A 13 -3.50 12.35 -12.91
CA LEU A 13 -3.12 11.05 -12.38
C LEU A 13 -3.94 10.66 -11.15
N VAL A 14 -4.16 11.61 -10.23
CA VAL A 14 -5.03 11.43 -9.06
C VAL A 14 -6.47 11.13 -9.48
N LEU A 15 -7.02 11.89 -10.43
CA LEU A 15 -8.36 11.66 -10.96
C LEU A 15 -8.47 10.27 -11.61
N ALA A 16 -7.49 9.89 -12.41
CA ALA A 16 -7.45 8.56 -13.03
C ALA A 16 -7.41 7.45 -12.00
N ALA A 17 -6.57 7.58 -10.96
CA ALA A 17 -6.48 6.62 -9.86
C ALA A 17 -7.84 6.44 -9.16
N THR A 18 -8.52 7.54 -8.85
CA THR A 18 -9.86 7.50 -8.25
C THR A 18 -10.85 6.75 -9.14
N MET A 19 -10.89 7.06 -10.43
CA MET A 19 -11.80 6.39 -11.38
C MET A 19 -11.46 4.91 -11.56
N PHE A 20 -10.18 4.53 -11.57
CA PHE A 20 -9.77 3.14 -11.63
C PHE A 20 -10.18 2.36 -10.38
N ALA A 21 -10.07 2.96 -9.20
CA ALA A 21 -10.49 2.35 -7.95
C ALA A 21 -12.02 2.16 -7.88
N GLU A 22 -12.79 3.15 -8.31
CA GLU A 22 -14.26 3.13 -8.23
C GLU A 22 -14.92 2.22 -9.27
N ARG A 23 -14.43 2.26 -10.51
CA ARG A 23 -15.08 1.62 -11.67
C ARG A 23 -14.36 0.39 -12.18
N GLY A 24 -13.13 0.20 -11.70
CA GLY A 24 -12.20 -0.81 -12.21
C GLY A 24 -11.44 -0.34 -13.46
N LEU A 25 -10.23 -0.86 -13.61
CA LEU A 25 -9.32 -0.50 -14.71
C LEU A 25 -9.92 -0.82 -16.09
N ARG A 26 -10.63 -1.94 -16.23
CA ARG A 26 -11.20 -2.36 -17.52
C ARG A 26 -12.36 -1.48 -17.97
N ALA A 27 -13.20 -1.06 -17.04
CA ALA A 27 -14.38 -0.27 -17.32
C ALA A 27 -14.08 1.22 -17.55
N THR A 28 -12.92 1.71 -17.13
CA THR A 28 -12.52 3.12 -17.29
C THR A 28 -11.75 3.30 -18.58
N THR A 29 -12.20 4.24 -19.42
CA THR A 29 -11.52 4.61 -20.68
C THR A 29 -10.75 5.91 -20.52
N VAL A 30 -9.78 6.16 -21.43
CA VAL A 30 -9.05 7.45 -21.52
C VAL A 30 -10.03 8.61 -21.77
N ARG A 31 -11.11 8.35 -22.50
CA ARG A 31 -12.16 9.35 -22.77
C ARG A 31 -12.92 9.72 -21.49
N ASP A 32 -13.28 8.73 -20.67
CA ASP A 32 -13.98 8.98 -19.41
C ASP A 32 -13.15 9.86 -18.48
N ILE A 33 -11.82 9.62 -18.43
CA ILE A 33 -10.89 10.42 -17.63
C ILE A 33 -10.82 11.86 -18.18
N ALA A 34 -10.70 12.03 -19.50
CA ALA A 34 -10.65 13.34 -20.13
C ALA A 34 -11.93 14.13 -19.91
N ASP A 35 -13.09 13.49 -20.08
CA ASP A 35 -14.41 14.09 -19.86
C ASP A 35 -14.58 14.51 -18.39
N SER A 36 -14.17 13.67 -17.43
CA SER A 36 -14.19 14.00 -16.00
C SER A 36 -13.24 15.14 -15.63
N ALA A 37 -12.11 15.27 -16.33
CA ALA A 37 -11.13 16.34 -16.14
C ALA A 37 -11.52 17.65 -16.86
N GLY A 38 -12.60 17.66 -17.65
CA GLY A 38 -13.03 18.80 -18.44
C GLY A 38 -12.08 19.17 -19.59
N ILE A 39 -11.37 18.17 -20.16
CA ILE A 39 -10.40 18.37 -21.26
C ILE A 39 -10.73 17.46 -22.46
N LEU A 40 -10.17 17.78 -23.62
CA LEU A 40 -10.25 16.89 -24.77
C LEU A 40 -9.34 15.66 -24.56
N SER A 41 -9.77 14.50 -25.05
CA SER A 41 -8.96 13.26 -25.00
C SER A 41 -7.58 13.44 -25.63
N GLY A 42 -7.46 14.24 -26.70
CA GLY A 42 -6.18 14.60 -27.31
C GLY A 42 -5.22 15.29 -26.33
N SER A 43 -5.75 16.16 -25.46
CA SER A 43 -4.93 16.83 -24.43
C SER A 43 -4.41 15.84 -23.37
N LEU A 44 -5.21 14.82 -23.02
CA LEU A 44 -4.76 13.78 -22.10
C LEU A 44 -3.61 12.95 -22.69
N TYR A 45 -3.64 12.66 -24.00
CA TYR A 45 -2.56 11.97 -24.71
C TYR A 45 -1.25 12.76 -24.79
N HIS A 46 -1.26 14.08 -24.59
CA HIS A 46 -0.01 14.85 -24.42
C HIS A 46 0.68 14.57 -23.07
N HIS A 47 -0.06 14.14 -22.04
CA HIS A 47 0.47 13.81 -20.72
C HIS A 47 0.79 12.32 -20.56
N PHE A 48 -0.04 11.43 -21.12
CA PHE A 48 0.07 9.98 -20.95
C PHE A 48 -0.17 9.25 -22.25
N LYS A 49 0.72 8.33 -22.61
CA LYS A 49 0.65 7.56 -23.88
C LYS A 49 -0.47 6.52 -23.87
N SER A 50 -0.83 6.01 -22.67
CA SER A 50 -1.85 4.99 -22.51
C SER A 50 -2.41 4.98 -21.09
N LYS A 51 -3.50 4.27 -20.89
CA LYS A 51 -4.09 3.98 -19.58
C LYS A 51 -3.15 3.15 -18.71
N GLU A 52 -2.47 2.19 -19.32
CA GLU A 52 -1.49 1.33 -18.65
C GLU A 52 -0.32 2.15 -18.10
N GLN A 53 0.13 3.19 -18.80
CA GLN A 53 1.16 4.11 -18.29
C GLN A 53 0.65 4.85 -17.03
N MET A 54 -0.60 5.29 -17.03
CA MET A 54 -1.18 5.96 -15.84
C MET A 54 -1.18 5.00 -14.63
N VAL A 55 -1.60 3.76 -14.83
CA VAL A 55 -1.60 2.75 -13.75
C VAL A 55 -0.19 2.40 -13.30
N GLU A 56 0.76 2.29 -14.24
CA GLU A 56 2.17 2.06 -13.90
C GLU A 56 2.70 3.16 -12.98
N GLU A 57 2.46 4.41 -13.31
CA GLU A 57 2.93 5.55 -12.50
C GLU A 57 2.25 5.59 -11.13
N VAL A 58 0.92 5.35 -11.08
CA VAL A 58 0.17 5.27 -9.82
C VAL A 58 0.72 4.19 -8.91
N LEU A 59 0.98 3.00 -9.44
CA LEU A 59 1.49 1.88 -8.63
C LEU A 59 2.96 2.07 -8.25
N ARG A 60 3.77 2.66 -9.12
CA ARG A 60 5.18 2.94 -8.84
C ARG A 60 5.32 3.95 -7.70
N ASP A 61 4.63 5.10 -7.80
CA ASP A 61 4.61 6.11 -6.75
C ASP A 61 4.14 5.53 -5.41
N PHE A 62 3.07 4.75 -5.42
CA PHE A 62 2.53 4.12 -4.22
C PHE A 62 3.51 3.13 -3.57
N LEU A 63 4.07 2.21 -4.36
CA LEU A 63 4.96 1.18 -3.82
C LEU A 63 6.31 1.75 -3.37
N ASP A 64 6.83 2.77 -4.05
CA ASP A 64 8.04 3.47 -3.65
C ASP A 64 7.81 4.25 -2.35
N TRP A 65 6.72 5.00 -2.25
CA TRP A 65 6.32 5.70 -1.02
C TRP A 65 6.16 4.74 0.16
N LEU A 66 5.44 3.62 -0.02
CA LEU A 66 5.23 2.64 1.04
C LEU A 66 6.55 2.00 1.49
N PHE A 67 7.42 1.69 0.54
CA PHE A 67 8.73 1.10 0.83
C PHE A 67 9.63 2.07 1.62
N GLU A 68 9.65 3.34 1.23
CA GLU A 68 10.38 4.40 1.95
C GLU A 68 9.84 4.58 3.38
N ARG A 69 8.51 4.56 3.56
CA ARG A 69 7.87 4.61 4.86
C ARG A 69 8.30 3.44 5.76
N TYR A 70 8.30 2.23 5.21
CA TYR A 70 8.77 1.05 5.93
C TYR A 70 10.25 1.13 6.28
N GLN A 71 11.10 1.56 5.35
CA GLN A 71 12.54 1.75 5.63
C GLN A 71 12.77 2.77 6.74
N GLN A 72 12.02 3.86 6.75
CA GLN A 72 12.09 4.87 7.81
C GLN A 72 11.76 4.27 9.17
N VAL A 73 10.68 3.49 9.29
CA VAL A 73 10.30 2.79 10.52
C VAL A 73 11.43 1.86 10.99
N ILE A 74 11.96 1.02 10.09
CA ILE A 74 13.06 0.10 10.44
C ILE A 74 14.31 0.85 10.92
N ALA A 75 14.60 2.02 10.34
CA ALA A 75 15.79 2.80 10.71
C ALA A 75 15.63 3.59 12.02
N THR A 76 14.42 3.98 12.39
CA THR A 76 14.17 4.86 13.54
C THR A 76 13.71 4.12 14.79
N GLU A 77 12.97 3.01 14.64
CA GLU A 77 12.44 2.29 15.79
C GLU A 77 13.48 1.37 16.44
N PRO A 78 13.55 1.36 17.79
CA PRO A 78 14.70 0.81 18.51
C PRO A 78 14.74 -0.72 18.54
N ASN A 79 13.60 -1.40 18.46
CA ASN A 79 13.52 -2.85 18.64
C ASN A 79 12.43 -3.48 17.74
N PRO A 80 12.46 -4.81 17.57
CA PRO A 80 11.52 -5.52 16.69
C PRO A 80 10.04 -5.28 17.00
N LEU A 81 9.68 -5.12 18.27
CA LEU A 81 8.28 -4.89 18.65
C LEU A 81 7.78 -3.51 18.16
N GLU A 82 8.57 -2.44 18.39
CA GLU A 82 8.21 -1.09 17.93
C GLU A 82 8.27 -1.00 16.41
N ARG A 83 9.23 -1.64 15.75
CA ARG A 83 9.27 -1.75 14.28
C ARG A 83 8.02 -2.43 13.73
N LEU A 84 7.57 -3.54 14.33
CA LEU A 84 6.34 -4.23 13.93
C LEU A 84 5.13 -3.29 14.05
N LYS A 85 4.99 -2.58 15.16
CA LYS A 85 3.93 -1.58 15.37
C LYS A 85 3.99 -0.50 14.29
N GLY A 86 5.17 0.05 14.04
CA GLY A 86 5.36 1.10 13.03
C GLY A 86 5.01 0.64 11.62
N LEU A 87 5.42 -0.58 11.19
CA LEU A 87 5.05 -1.13 9.89
C LEU A 87 3.53 -1.34 9.75
N PHE A 88 2.88 -1.80 10.82
CA PHE A 88 1.41 -1.90 10.85
C PHE A 88 0.75 -0.55 10.65
N MET A 89 1.17 0.46 11.44
CA MET A 89 0.58 1.80 11.36
C MET A 89 0.82 2.44 9.99
N ALA A 90 2.02 2.29 9.42
CA ALA A 90 2.32 2.77 8.07
C ALA A 90 1.44 2.08 6.99
N SER A 91 1.09 0.81 7.17
CA SER A 91 0.18 0.10 6.26
C SER A 91 -1.25 0.66 6.33
N PHE A 92 -1.74 0.99 7.53
CA PHE A 92 -3.07 1.59 7.70
C PHE A 92 -3.10 3.07 7.29
N GLU A 93 -2.02 3.83 7.50
CA GLU A 93 -1.81 5.16 6.92
C GLU A 93 -1.94 5.11 5.39
N ALA A 94 -1.33 4.09 4.75
CA ALA A 94 -1.48 3.89 3.31
C ALA A 94 -2.93 3.62 2.89
N ILE A 95 -3.69 2.86 3.67
CA ILE A 95 -5.11 2.57 3.39
C ILE A 95 -5.97 3.85 3.52
N GLU A 96 -5.65 4.76 4.44
CA GLU A 96 -6.32 6.04 4.59
C GLU A 96 -5.95 7.01 3.47
N ASP A 97 -4.65 7.31 3.34
CA ASP A 97 -4.15 8.43 2.54
C ASP A 97 -4.01 8.07 1.05
N ARG A 98 -3.86 6.78 0.75
CA ARG A 98 -3.60 6.24 -0.59
C ARG A 98 -4.66 5.20 -0.99
N HIS A 99 -5.90 5.37 -0.53
CA HIS A 99 -6.98 4.38 -0.69
C HIS A 99 -7.14 3.90 -2.14
N ALA A 100 -7.21 4.82 -3.11
CA ALA A 100 -7.38 4.46 -4.52
C ALA A 100 -6.20 3.61 -5.04
N GLN A 101 -4.98 3.95 -4.66
CA GLN A 101 -3.76 3.20 -5.04
C GLN A 101 -3.77 1.80 -4.44
N VAL A 102 -4.17 1.67 -3.17
CA VAL A 102 -4.30 0.38 -2.48
C VAL A 102 -5.36 -0.49 -3.15
N VAL A 103 -6.52 0.06 -3.51
CA VAL A 103 -7.56 -0.67 -4.27
C VAL A 103 -7.03 -1.18 -5.60
N ILE A 104 -6.38 -0.31 -6.40
CA ILE A 104 -5.79 -0.70 -7.69
C ILE A 104 -4.75 -1.81 -7.49
N TYR A 105 -3.88 -1.66 -6.49
CA TYR A 105 -2.87 -2.66 -6.18
C TYR A 105 -3.51 -4.01 -5.82
N GLN A 106 -4.53 -4.05 -4.96
CA GLN A 106 -5.19 -5.28 -4.54
C GLN A 106 -5.95 -5.97 -5.68
N ASP A 107 -6.62 -5.21 -6.52
CA ASP A 107 -7.50 -5.79 -7.54
C ASP A 107 -6.79 -6.09 -8.86
N GLU A 108 -5.74 -5.34 -9.21
CA GLU A 108 -5.14 -5.40 -10.54
C GLU A 108 -3.68 -5.88 -10.57
N ALA A 109 -2.91 -5.76 -9.46
CA ALA A 109 -1.47 -6.05 -9.48
C ALA A 109 -1.15 -7.45 -10.02
N LYS A 110 -1.89 -8.49 -9.57
CA LYS A 110 -1.68 -9.87 -10.03
C LYS A 110 -1.84 -10.02 -11.55
N ARG A 111 -2.76 -9.27 -12.16
CA ARG A 111 -2.99 -9.29 -13.61
C ARG A 111 -1.94 -8.47 -14.35
N LEU A 112 -1.57 -7.33 -13.78
CA LEU A 112 -0.62 -6.40 -14.38
C LEU A 112 0.80 -6.97 -14.39
N THR A 113 1.21 -7.75 -13.40
CA THR A 113 2.54 -8.42 -13.36
C THR A 113 2.79 -9.40 -14.51
N ALA A 114 1.77 -9.76 -15.30
CA ALA A 114 1.96 -10.46 -16.56
C ALA A 114 2.54 -9.58 -17.69
N LEU A 115 2.61 -8.26 -17.49
CA LEU A 115 3.14 -7.29 -18.45
C LEU A 115 4.53 -6.81 -17.99
N PRO A 116 5.57 -6.84 -18.85
CA PRO A 116 6.95 -6.52 -18.45
C PRO A 116 7.14 -5.16 -17.77
N GLN A 117 6.36 -4.15 -18.17
CA GLN A 117 6.42 -2.82 -17.56
C GLN A 117 6.01 -2.79 -16.07
N PHE A 118 5.40 -3.85 -15.55
CA PHE A 118 5.00 -4.00 -14.15
C PHE A 118 5.91 -4.95 -13.34
N ASP A 119 7.05 -5.38 -13.86
CA ASP A 119 8.03 -6.24 -13.16
C ASP A 119 8.50 -5.62 -11.83
N PHE A 120 8.48 -4.28 -11.73
CA PHE A 120 8.81 -3.57 -10.51
C PHE A 120 7.86 -3.93 -9.33
N VAL A 121 6.61 -4.28 -9.61
CA VAL A 121 5.64 -4.68 -8.58
C VAL A 121 6.11 -5.95 -7.87
N GLU A 122 6.57 -6.95 -8.64
CA GLU A 122 7.10 -8.18 -8.05
C GLU A 122 8.40 -7.92 -7.29
N THR A 123 9.26 -7.07 -7.81
CA THR A 123 10.52 -6.68 -7.17
C THR A 123 10.24 -6.02 -5.81
N ARG A 124 9.36 -5.01 -5.77
CA ARG A 124 8.97 -4.34 -4.52
C ARG A 124 8.31 -5.29 -3.52
N ASN A 125 7.45 -6.19 -4.00
CA ASN A 125 6.82 -7.20 -3.13
C ASN A 125 7.84 -8.12 -2.48
N LYS A 126 8.90 -8.53 -3.21
CA LYS A 126 9.99 -9.36 -2.67
C LYS A 126 10.80 -8.59 -1.62
N GLU A 127 11.12 -7.33 -1.89
CA GLU A 127 11.87 -6.45 -0.98
C GLU A 127 11.08 -6.21 0.32
N GLN A 128 9.80 -5.86 0.20
CA GLN A 128 8.92 -5.67 1.36
C GLN A 128 8.77 -6.97 2.15
N ARG A 129 8.50 -8.10 1.48
CA ARG A 129 8.42 -9.40 2.14
C ARG A 129 9.69 -9.71 2.93
N LYS A 130 10.86 -9.50 2.33
CA LYS A 130 12.13 -9.72 3.01
C LYS A 130 12.25 -8.88 4.27
N MET A 131 11.91 -7.60 4.20
CA MET A 131 11.96 -6.68 5.34
C MET A 131 11.06 -7.14 6.51
N TRP A 132 9.83 -7.57 6.21
CA TRP A 132 8.91 -8.10 7.20
C TRP A 132 9.40 -9.40 7.83
N LEU A 133 9.94 -10.32 7.01
CA LEU A 133 10.45 -11.60 7.51
C LEU A 133 11.72 -11.41 8.38
N ASP A 134 12.65 -10.56 7.95
CA ASP A 134 13.84 -10.24 8.72
C ASP A 134 13.46 -9.68 10.10
N LEU A 135 12.50 -8.75 10.15
CA LEU A 135 11.98 -8.20 11.39
C LEU A 135 11.36 -9.25 12.31
N LEU A 136 10.52 -10.13 11.75
CA LEU A 136 9.85 -11.18 12.55
C LEU A 136 10.87 -12.21 13.08
N HIS A 137 11.86 -12.60 12.28
CA HIS A 137 12.96 -13.48 12.73
C HIS A 137 13.77 -12.81 13.83
N GLU A 138 14.20 -11.56 13.65
CA GLU A 138 14.91 -10.81 14.69
C GLU A 138 14.10 -10.74 15.99
N GLY A 139 12.79 -10.54 15.89
CA GLY A 139 11.90 -10.50 17.05
C GLY A 139 11.79 -11.83 17.78
N VAL A 140 11.82 -12.96 17.08
CA VAL A 140 11.89 -14.31 17.69
C VAL A 140 13.25 -14.53 18.34
N GLU A 141 14.35 -14.22 17.66
CA GLU A 141 15.71 -14.38 18.18
C GLU A 141 15.97 -13.55 19.45
N GLN A 142 15.43 -12.35 19.50
CA GLN A 142 15.55 -11.44 20.66
C GLN A 142 14.50 -11.67 21.76
N GLY A 143 13.57 -12.63 21.56
CA GLY A 143 12.57 -13.00 22.56
C GLY A 143 11.37 -12.05 22.67
N TYR A 144 11.16 -11.12 21.71
CA TYR A 144 9.95 -10.30 21.62
C TYR A 144 8.75 -11.12 21.13
N PHE A 145 8.99 -12.07 20.25
CA PHE A 145 7.96 -12.98 19.70
C PHE A 145 8.23 -14.41 20.14
N ARG A 146 7.16 -15.19 20.24
CA ARG A 146 7.21 -16.60 20.67
C ARG A 146 8.06 -17.42 19.69
N PRO A 147 8.87 -18.39 20.19
CA PRO A 147 9.74 -19.20 19.33
C PRO A 147 9.01 -20.31 18.56
N ASP A 148 7.74 -20.60 18.89
CA ASP A 148 6.94 -21.68 18.30
C ASP A 148 6.05 -21.18 17.13
N ILE A 149 6.22 -19.95 16.67
CA ILE A 149 5.49 -19.42 15.50
C ILE A 149 6.23 -19.75 14.19
N ASP A 150 5.47 -20.03 13.16
CA ASP A 150 5.98 -20.02 11.79
C ASP A 150 5.93 -18.57 11.24
N VAL A 151 7.11 -17.98 11.05
CA VAL A 151 7.24 -16.57 10.64
C VAL A 151 6.64 -16.31 9.27
N ASP A 152 6.74 -17.24 8.33
CA ASP A 152 6.11 -17.12 7.02
C ASP A 152 4.57 -17.12 7.11
N VAL A 153 4.01 -17.94 7.97
CA VAL A 153 2.56 -17.99 8.22
C VAL A 153 2.09 -16.70 8.86
N VAL A 154 2.80 -16.20 9.87
CA VAL A 154 2.50 -14.91 10.52
C VAL A 154 2.56 -13.77 9.51
N TYR A 155 3.62 -13.69 8.70
CA TYR A 155 3.72 -12.67 7.65
C TYR A 155 2.53 -12.71 6.68
N ARG A 156 2.16 -13.91 6.19
CA ARG A 156 1.00 -14.07 5.29
C ARG A 156 -0.28 -13.61 5.95
N PHE A 157 -0.51 -14.00 7.19
CA PHE A 157 -1.68 -13.56 7.95
C PHE A 157 -1.73 -12.03 8.07
N ILE A 158 -0.63 -11.40 8.48
CA ILE A 158 -0.52 -9.93 8.59
C ILE A 158 -0.83 -9.29 7.24
N ARG A 159 -0.10 -9.67 6.19
CA ARG A 159 -0.26 -9.12 4.85
C ARG A 159 -1.70 -9.22 4.34
N ASP A 160 -2.26 -10.43 4.39
CA ASP A 160 -3.55 -10.68 3.77
C ASP A 160 -4.69 -10.02 4.55
N THR A 161 -4.65 -10.03 5.88
CA THR A 161 -5.66 -9.37 6.70
C THR A 161 -5.58 -7.85 6.61
N THR A 162 -4.37 -7.27 6.64
CA THR A 162 -4.18 -5.81 6.56
C THR A 162 -4.68 -5.27 5.22
N TRP A 163 -4.19 -5.81 4.12
CA TRP A 163 -4.50 -5.23 2.81
C TRP A 163 -5.94 -5.49 2.35
N VAL A 164 -6.55 -6.60 2.73
CA VAL A 164 -7.95 -6.87 2.41
C VAL A 164 -8.92 -5.90 3.12
N SER A 165 -8.46 -5.24 4.19
CA SER A 165 -9.29 -4.29 4.93
C SER A 165 -9.71 -3.08 4.10
N VAL A 166 -8.96 -2.71 3.04
CA VAL A 166 -9.34 -1.66 2.10
C VAL A 166 -10.72 -1.88 1.46
N ARG A 167 -11.19 -3.12 1.40
CA ARG A 167 -12.49 -3.45 0.77
C ARG A 167 -13.71 -3.06 1.63
N TRP A 168 -13.54 -2.96 2.93
CA TRP A 168 -14.61 -2.61 3.86
C TRP A 168 -14.34 -1.31 4.63
N TYR A 169 -13.09 -0.87 4.68
CA TYR A 169 -12.72 0.38 5.30
C TYR A 169 -13.26 1.56 4.49
N GLN A 170 -13.83 2.54 5.18
CA GLN A 170 -14.38 3.75 4.56
C GLN A 170 -13.68 4.97 5.14
N THR A 171 -12.94 5.68 4.31
CA THR A 171 -12.32 6.96 4.68
C THR A 171 -13.40 7.94 5.16
N GLY A 172 -13.20 8.55 6.34
CA GLY A 172 -14.20 9.41 6.98
C GLY A 172 -15.38 8.66 7.62
N GLY A 173 -15.32 7.34 7.71
CA GLY A 173 -16.28 6.50 8.40
C GLY A 173 -16.18 6.61 9.93
N PRO A 174 -16.90 5.75 10.69
CA PRO A 174 -16.94 5.80 12.15
C PRO A 174 -15.64 5.40 12.86
N LEU A 175 -14.73 4.72 12.14
CA LEU A 175 -13.41 4.32 12.63
C LEU A 175 -12.34 4.89 11.71
N THR A 176 -11.30 5.48 12.28
CA THR A 176 -10.11 5.89 11.57
C THR A 176 -9.24 4.68 11.19
N ALA A 177 -8.40 4.81 10.17
CA ALA A 177 -7.44 3.76 9.82
C ALA A 177 -6.51 3.42 11.01
N GLU A 178 -6.11 4.43 11.79
CA GLU A 178 -5.32 4.25 13.00
C GLU A 178 -6.06 3.39 14.04
N GLU A 179 -7.34 3.62 14.28
CA GLU A 179 -8.13 2.83 15.23
C GLU A 179 -8.26 1.37 14.77
N VAL A 180 -8.52 1.15 13.48
CA VAL A 180 -8.54 -0.20 12.89
C VAL A 180 -7.18 -0.85 13.01
N GLY A 181 -6.10 -0.15 12.64
CA GLY A 181 -4.73 -0.64 12.75
C GLY A 181 -4.35 -1.05 14.16
N ARG A 182 -4.74 -0.27 15.17
CA ARG A 182 -4.53 -0.62 16.59
C ARG A 182 -5.26 -1.90 17.00
N GLN A 183 -6.48 -2.13 16.52
CA GLN A 183 -7.23 -3.37 16.79
C GLN A 183 -6.56 -4.59 16.14
N TYR A 184 -6.17 -4.48 14.87
CA TYR A 184 -5.45 -5.54 14.17
C TYR A 184 -4.12 -5.88 14.85
N LEU A 185 -3.36 -4.85 15.22
CA LEU A 185 -2.10 -5.00 15.93
C LEU A 185 -2.29 -5.71 17.29
N ALA A 186 -3.33 -5.35 18.05
CA ALA A 186 -3.64 -6.00 19.33
C ALA A 186 -3.95 -7.50 19.14
N ILE A 187 -4.69 -7.86 18.08
CA ILE A 187 -4.99 -9.26 17.76
C ILE A 187 -3.70 -10.02 17.39
N VAL A 188 -2.86 -9.42 16.54
CA VAL A 188 -1.59 -10.05 16.13
C VAL A 188 -0.67 -10.21 17.33
N LEU A 189 -0.44 -9.16 18.10
CA LEU A 189 0.44 -9.22 19.27
C LEU A 189 -0.08 -10.19 20.34
N GLY A 190 -1.40 -10.26 20.56
CA GLY A 190 -2.00 -11.24 21.46
C GLY A 190 -1.73 -12.69 21.03
N GLY A 191 -1.46 -12.92 19.72
CA GLY A 191 -1.09 -14.23 19.19
C GLY A 191 0.41 -14.53 19.16
N ILE A 192 1.27 -13.53 18.97
CA ILE A 192 2.70 -13.74 18.70
C ILE A 192 3.65 -13.20 19.76
N ALA A 193 3.21 -12.30 20.66
CA ALA A 193 4.07 -11.79 21.72
C ALA A 193 4.49 -12.90 22.69
N ALA A 194 5.72 -12.83 23.18
CA ALA A 194 6.18 -13.73 24.24
C ALA A 194 5.43 -13.44 25.56
N PRO A 195 5.19 -14.45 26.42
CA PRO A 195 4.30 -14.34 27.57
C PRO A 195 4.68 -13.29 28.63
N ASN A 196 5.82 -12.63 28.53
CA ASN A 196 6.34 -11.66 29.51
C ASN A 196 6.80 -10.33 28.89
N ASN A 197 6.34 -10.00 27.68
CA ASN A 197 6.63 -8.72 27.03
C ASN A 197 5.37 -7.87 26.86
#